data_ebde9c75f5b975cec57bc70eda26d8ef
#
_entry.id   ebde9c75f5b975cec57bc70eda26d8ef
#
_cell.length_a   1.000
_cell.length_b   1.000
_cell.length_c   1.000
_cell.angle_alpha   90.00
_cell.angle_beta   90.00
_cell.angle_gamma   90.00
#
_symmetry.space_group_name_H-M   'P 1'
#
loop_
_entity.id
_entity.type
_entity.pdbx_description
1 polymer ?
#
loop_
_entity_poly.entity_id
_entity_poly.type
_entity_poly.pdbx_seq_one_letter_code
_entity_poly.pdbx_strand_id
1 'polypeptide(L)'
;MQELRNNEKSKEMVKKADKVYASAGQIRYFDICLASAKGAILKDLDGNEYIDLLATASAMNVGHSHPKVLEAMRKQMENLLHYTPAYFYNPKVEELARKLIESTPGDFEKRVIFGNSGSDSNDAMMKFSRAYTGRQTIVSFTGAYHGSTYGSMTLSAVSLNMRRKMTPLVTGVEYVPFPNTYDRRDDESEEEFVNRYWKYFEDALNTYIPVDEIAGVIIEPIQGDGGFLKAPQSYMDKLYQFTRENNIVFAVDEVNQGLARSGKMWSIEHFGIEPDILTTAKSLASGMPLSAIVGKKEIMDSLEAPAHVFTTAGNPVCCAAALASFDVIEEEKLVEKSRKDGEYVRERFEKMQEKYPVIGDVRIYGLNGGVELVKDRKTKEADSESASKLITYLKNNGVLMITVKGNVLRFQPPLVITREELDKSLDIIEEGFSELEKGNIKLDDDKKIGW
;
A
#
# COMPACT_ATOMS: atom_id res chain seq x y z
N MET A 1 7.98 -36.57 -2.57
CA MET A 1 9.01 -35.54 -2.36
C MET A 1 8.93 -34.62 -3.57
N GLN A 2 8.48 -33.38 -3.39
CA GLN A 2 8.50 -32.38 -4.44
C GLN A 2 9.97 -32.09 -4.79
N GLU A 3 10.33 -32.13 -6.08
CA GLU A 3 11.63 -31.64 -6.52
C GLU A 3 11.74 -30.17 -6.14
N LEU A 4 12.69 -29.84 -5.27
CA LEU A 4 12.99 -28.44 -4.94
C LEU A 4 13.39 -27.72 -6.24
N ARG A 5 12.77 -26.57 -6.50
CA ARG A 5 13.10 -25.74 -7.66
C ARG A 5 14.59 -25.41 -7.64
N ASN A 6 15.25 -25.59 -8.78
CA ASN A 6 16.65 -25.14 -8.91
C ASN A 6 16.70 -23.60 -8.73
N ASN A 7 17.57 -23.11 -7.86
CA ASN A 7 17.76 -21.68 -7.59
C ASN A 7 19.23 -21.30 -7.39
N GLU A 8 20.14 -22.07 -7.97
CA GLU A 8 21.59 -21.86 -7.77
C GLU A 8 22.07 -20.52 -8.31
N LYS A 9 21.63 -20.09 -9.51
CA LYS A 9 21.99 -18.77 -10.09
C LYS A 9 21.45 -17.64 -9.24
N SER A 10 20.22 -17.76 -8.77
CA SER A 10 19.60 -16.78 -7.88
C SER A 10 20.38 -16.66 -6.57
N LYS A 11 20.73 -17.77 -5.92
CA LYS A 11 21.56 -17.79 -4.70
C LYS A 11 22.94 -17.18 -4.92
N GLU A 12 23.59 -17.48 -6.04
CA GLU A 12 24.89 -16.89 -6.38
C GLU A 12 24.79 -15.37 -6.53
N MET A 13 23.74 -14.89 -7.23
CA MET A 13 23.52 -13.46 -7.40
C MET A 13 23.22 -12.76 -6.07
N VAL A 14 22.39 -13.36 -5.22
CA VAL A 14 22.10 -12.85 -3.87
C VAL A 14 23.38 -12.71 -3.04
N LYS A 15 24.26 -13.73 -3.05
CA LYS A 15 25.58 -13.65 -2.37
C LYS A 15 26.46 -12.52 -2.91
N LYS A 16 26.38 -12.20 -4.21
CA LYS A 16 27.10 -11.05 -4.79
C LYS A 16 26.48 -9.73 -4.36
N ALA A 17 25.15 -9.63 -4.38
CA ALA A 17 24.40 -8.45 -3.97
C ALA A 17 24.64 -8.12 -2.49
N ASP A 18 24.73 -9.11 -1.61
CA ASP A 18 25.02 -8.96 -0.18
C ASP A 18 26.33 -8.27 0.14
N LYS A 19 27.29 -8.32 -0.79
CA LYS A 19 28.58 -7.66 -0.62
C LYS A 19 28.54 -6.16 -0.94
N VAL A 20 27.48 -5.69 -1.64
CA VAL A 20 27.40 -4.32 -2.15
C VAL A 20 26.15 -3.57 -1.71
N TYR A 21 25.11 -4.27 -1.29
CA TYR A 21 23.88 -3.62 -0.80
C TYR A 21 23.90 -3.46 0.72
N ALA A 22 23.52 -2.26 1.17
CA ALA A 22 23.31 -2.02 2.59
C ALA A 22 22.03 -2.77 3.06
N SER A 23 22.13 -3.49 4.16
CA SER A 23 21.04 -4.30 4.71
C SER A 23 19.78 -3.47 5.07
N ALA A 24 19.95 -2.18 5.40
CA ALA A 24 18.84 -1.30 5.72
C ALA A 24 17.87 -1.04 4.54
N GLY A 25 18.32 -1.26 3.32
CA GLY A 25 17.49 -1.11 2.11
C GLY A 25 16.82 -2.40 1.63
N GLN A 26 16.87 -3.48 2.42
CA GLN A 26 16.36 -4.78 1.99
C GLN A 26 15.52 -5.47 3.06
N ILE A 27 14.34 -5.94 2.66
CA ILE A 27 13.49 -6.83 3.44
C ILE A 27 13.54 -8.19 2.73
N ARG A 28 14.23 -9.16 3.34
CA ARG A 28 14.44 -10.46 2.70
C ARG A 28 13.35 -11.44 3.05
N TYR A 29 12.71 -11.95 2.00
CA TYR A 29 11.78 -13.07 2.10
C TYR A 29 12.41 -14.33 1.50
N PHE A 30 12.97 -14.26 0.30
CA PHE A 30 13.49 -15.41 -0.44
C PHE A 30 14.77 -15.04 -1.20
N ASP A 31 15.65 -16.05 -1.38
CA ASP A 31 16.83 -15.94 -2.24
C ASP A 31 16.43 -16.17 -3.71
N ILE A 32 15.66 -15.24 -4.28
CA ILE A 32 15.22 -15.24 -5.68
C ILE A 32 15.79 -14.01 -6.38
N CYS A 33 16.32 -14.19 -7.58
CA CYS A 33 16.72 -13.08 -8.44
C CYS A 33 15.84 -13.06 -9.70
N LEU A 34 14.95 -12.09 -9.78
CA LEU A 34 14.00 -11.95 -10.89
C LEU A 34 14.73 -11.47 -12.15
N ALA A 35 14.48 -12.13 -13.28
CA ALA A 35 15.06 -11.83 -14.58
C ALA A 35 14.07 -11.13 -15.53
N SER A 36 12.81 -11.52 -15.50
CA SER A 36 11.75 -10.93 -16.32
C SER A 36 10.37 -11.11 -15.70
N ALA A 37 9.41 -10.32 -16.18
CA ALA A 37 8.02 -10.42 -15.75
C ALA A 37 7.07 -9.98 -16.86
N LYS A 38 5.87 -10.59 -16.92
CA LYS A 38 4.81 -10.21 -17.85
C LYS A 38 3.43 -10.53 -17.24
N GLY A 39 2.50 -9.57 -17.28
CA GLY A 39 1.18 -9.75 -16.66
C GLY A 39 1.30 -10.04 -15.17
N ALA A 40 0.86 -11.20 -14.71
CA ALA A 40 1.00 -11.66 -13.32
C ALA A 40 2.08 -12.75 -13.16
N ILE A 41 2.90 -13.01 -14.18
CA ILE A 41 3.94 -14.04 -14.13
C ILE A 41 5.33 -13.42 -14.01
N LEU A 42 6.09 -13.88 -13.01
CA LEU A 42 7.48 -13.56 -12.77
C LEU A 42 8.36 -14.73 -13.19
N LYS A 43 9.58 -14.45 -13.67
CA LYS A 43 10.58 -15.46 -14.01
C LYS A 43 11.92 -15.10 -13.38
N ASP A 44 12.52 -16.06 -12.69
CA ASP A 44 13.84 -15.89 -12.07
C ASP A 44 15.01 -16.23 -13.03
N LEU A 45 16.24 -16.02 -12.56
CA LEU A 45 17.48 -16.33 -13.32
C LEU A 45 17.66 -17.82 -13.63
N ASP A 46 17.05 -18.67 -12.83
CA ASP A 46 17.12 -20.12 -12.99
C ASP A 46 16.04 -20.65 -13.95
N GLY A 47 15.12 -19.76 -14.39
CA GLY A 47 14.04 -20.06 -15.33
C GLY A 47 12.75 -20.53 -14.68
N ASN A 48 12.66 -20.50 -13.33
CA ASN A 48 11.40 -20.81 -12.65
C ASN A 48 10.38 -19.69 -12.85
N GLU A 49 9.13 -20.08 -13.04
CA GLU A 49 7.99 -19.15 -13.15
C GLU A 49 7.18 -19.16 -11.85
N TYR A 50 6.66 -17.98 -11.52
CA TYR A 50 5.86 -17.74 -10.32
C TYR A 50 4.65 -16.86 -10.65
N ILE A 51 3.49 -17.21 -10.11
CA ILE A 51 2.33 -16.32 -10.08
C ILE A 51 2.60 -15.26 -8.99
N ASP A 52 2.54 -14.00 -9.36
CA ASP A 52 2.77 -12.85 -8.49
C ASP A 52 1.50 -12.49 -7.73
N LEU A 53 1.48 -12.72 -6.43
CA LEU A 53 0.42 -12.25 -5.53
C LEU A 53 0.83 -11.03 -4.67
N LEU A 54 1.89 -10.33 -5.12
CA LEU A 54 2.42 -9.13 -4.43
C LEU A 54 2.32 -7.85 -5.29
N ALA A 55 2.44 -7.96 -6.60
CA ALA A 55 2.49 -6.84 -7.55
C ALA A 55 3.50 -5.74 -7.12
N THR A 56 4.67 -6.15 -6.60
CA THR A 56 5.69 -5.21 -6.07
C THR A 56 5.09 -4.27 -5.00
N ALA A 57 4.38 -4.85 -4.02
CA ALA A 57 3.65 -4.09 -3.00
C ALA A 57 2.63 -3.09 -3.60
N SER A 58 1.82 -3.57 -4.55
CA SER A 58 0.80 -2.77 -5.28
C SER A 58 1.36 -1.71 -6.25
N ALA A 59 2.61 -1.86 -6.74
CA ALA A 59 3.14 -0.95 -7.74
C ALA A 59 2.82 -1.36 -9.19
N MET A 60 2.39 -2.61 -9.42
CA MET A 60 2.16 -3.18 -10.74
C MET A 60 0.68 -3.54 -10.97
N ASN A 61 -0.23 -2.59 -10.70
CA ASN A 61 -1.67 -2.84 -10.84
C ASN A 61 -2.07 -3.28 -12.25
N VAL A 62 -1.56 -2.62 -13.28
CA VAL A 62 -1.84 -2.99 -14.68
C VAL A 62 -0.96 -4.12 -15.21
N GLY A 63 -0.25 -4.82 -14.31
CA GLY A 63 0.61 -5.95 -14.65
C GLY A 63 2.01 -5.56 -15.09
N HIS A 64 2.89 -6.57 -15.03
CA HIS A 64 4.28 -6.40 -15.43
C HIS A 64 4.41 -6.21 -16.95
N SER A 65 5.24 -5.25 -17.36
CA SER A 65 5.61 -5.02 -18.76
C SER A 65 4.40 -4.87 -19.69
N HIS A 66 3.36 -4.15 -19.26
CA HIS A 66 2.15 -3.95 -20.07
C HIS A 66 2.48 -3.27 -21.39
N PRO A 67 2.05 -3.81 -22.56
CA PRO A 67 2.47 -3.32 -23.87
C PRO A 67 2.15 -1.84 -24.10
N LYS A 68 0.96 -1.38 -23.69
CA LYS A 68 0.52 0.01 -23.84
C LYS A 68 1.39 0.97 -23.02
N VAL A 69 1.75 0.59 -21.79
CA VAL A 69 2.63 1.38 -20.91
C VAL A 69 4.04 1.46 -21.52
N LEU A 70 4.61 0.34 -21.97
CA LEU A 70 5.93 0.30 -22.59
C LEU A 70 5.97 1.16 -23.86
N GLU A 71 4.93 1.10 -24.69
CA GLU A 71 4.86 1.90 -25.92
C GLU A 71 4.76 3.40 -25.64
N ALA A 72 3.94 3.81 -24.67
CA ALA A 72 3.84 5.21 -24.25
C ALA A 72 5.20 5.75 -23.76
N MET A 73 5.92 4.95 -22.98
CA MET A 73 7.26 5.29 -22.52
C MET A 73 8.24 5.44 -23.66
N ARG A 74 8.29 4.49 -24.62
CA ARG A 74 9.20 4.55 -25.79
C ARG A 74 8.97 5.83 -26.61
N LYS A 75 7.72 6.12 -26.94
CA LYS A 75 7.37 7.34 -27.69
C LYS A 75 7.79 8.60 -26.95
N GLN A 76 7.60 8.64 -25.63
CA GLN A 76 8.02 9.81 -24.87
C GLN A 76 9.54 9.94 -24.76
N MET A 77 10.27 8.82 -24.61
CA MET A 77 11.75 8.82 -24.59
C MET A 77 12.36 9.34 -25.90
N GLU A 78 11.74 9.03 -27.04
CA GLU A 78 12.17 9.53 -28.35
C GLU A 78 12.00 11.05 -28.52
N ASN A 79 10.99 11.63 -27.84
CA ASN A 79 10.70 13.07 -27.92
C ASN A 79 11.48 13.88 -26.88
N LEU A 80 11.35 13.55 -25.62
CA LEU A 80 11.98 14.24 -24.49
C LEU A 80 12.08 13.30 -23.31
N LEU A 81 13.29 12.88 -22.99
CA LEU A 81 13.56 12.01 -21.86
C LEU A 81 13.23 12.71 -20.53
N HIS A 82 13.76 13.92 -20.36
CA HIS A 82 13.53 14.73 -19.17
C HIS A 82 13.93 16.20 -19.39
N TYR A 83 13.16 17.07 -18.83
CA TYR A 83 13.54 18.43 -18.45
C TYR A 83 12.74 18.81 -17.20
N THR A 84 13.37 19.50 -16.25
CA THR A 84 12.75 19.81 -14.95
C THR A 84 11.44 20.60 -15.10
N PRO A 85 10.27 20.02 -14.79
CA PRO A 85 8.97 20.68 -15.00
C PRO A 85 8.81 21.95 -14.14
N ALA A 86 9.57 22.09 -13.06
CA ALA A 86 9.61 23.31 -12.27
C ALA A 86 10.16 24.54 -13.02
N TYR A 87 10.86 24.35 -14.15
CA TYR A 87 11.41 25.44 -14.94
C TYR A 87 10.63 25.68 -16.24
N PHE A 88 10.14 24.60 -16.87
CA PHE A 88 9.41 24.68 -18.14
C PHE A 88 8.26 23.69 -18.18
N TYR A 89 7.16 24.09 -18.78
CA TYR A 89 5.95 23.25 -18.90
C TYR A 89 6.17 22.09 -19.88
N ASN A 90 5.49 20.98 -19.60
CA ASN A 90 5.45 19.81 -20.47
C ASN A 90 4.01 19.31 -20.63
N PRO A 91 3.53 19.01 -21.86
CA PRO A 91 2.15 18.58 -22.10
C PRO A 91 1.78 17.31 -21.35
N LYS A 92 2.69 16.32 -21.21
CA LYS A 92 2.38 15.07 -20.50
C LYS A 92 2.22 15.27 -18.98
N VAL A 93 2.94 16.23 -18.42
CA VAL A 93 2.83 16.59 -17.00
C VAL A 93 1.50 17.27 -16.73
N GLU A 94 1.08 18.19 -17.61
CA GLU A 94 -0.21 18.88 -17.51
C GLU A 94 -1.39 17.92 -17.71
N GLU A 95 -1.33 17.06 -18.73
CA GLU A 95 -2.34 16.05 -19.05
C GLU A 95 -2.57 15.11 -17.85
N LEU A 96 -1.47 14.65 -17.22
CA LEU A 96 -1.57 13.79 -16.01
C LEU A 96 -2.14 14.56 -14.81
N ALA A 97 -1.74 15.82 -14.61
CA ALA A 97 -2.29 16.64 -13.53
C ALA A 97 -3.81 16.78 -13.65
N ARG A 98 -4.31 17.03 -14.87
CA ARG A 98 -5.75 17.10 -15.16
C ARG A 98 -6.43 15.77 -14.89
N LYS A 99 -5.88 14.65 -15.39
CA LYS A 99 -6.42 13.30 -15.16
C LYS A 99 -6.54 12.97 -13.67
N LEU A 100 -5.54 13.35 -12.88
CA LEU A 100 -5.56 13.18 -11.43
C LEU A 100 -6.65 14.03 -10.77
N ILE A 101 -6.79 15.31 -11.15
CA ILE A 101 -7.84 16.19 -10.64
C ILE A 101 -9.23 15.61 -10.93
N GLU A 102 -9.47 15.18 -12.16
CA GLU A 102 -10.74 14.61 -12.62
C GLU A 102 -11.10 13.31 -11.91
N SER A 103 -10.09 12.45 -11.61
CA SER A 103 -10.31 11.16 -10.96
C SER A 103 -10.45 11.24 -9.44
N THR A 104 -9.98 12.31 -8.80
CA THR A 104 -9.99 12.46 -7.34
C THR A 104 -11.34 12.98 -6.85
N PRO A 105 -11.95 12.39 -5.78
CA PRO A 105 -13.23 12.84 -5.24
C PRO A 105 -13.26 14.32 -4.84
N GLY A 106 -14.45 14.94 -4.97
CA GLY A 106 -14.76 16.33 -4.61
C GLY A 106 -14.88 17.28 -5.80
N ASP A 107 -15.91 18.15 -5.78
CA ASP A 107 -16.23 19.11 -6.85
C ASP A 107 -15.59 20.50 -6.65
N PHE A 108 -14.56 20.61 -5.81
CA PHE A 108 -13.83 21.84 -5.56
C PHE A 108 -12.62 21.98 -6.51
N GLU A 109 -12.12 23.21 -6.67
CA GLU A 109 -10.88 23.44 -7.41
C GLU A 109 -9.69 22.72 -6.74
N LYS A 110 -8.91 22.02 -7.54
CA LYS A 110 -7.73 21.25 -7.09
C LYS A 110 -6.45 21.70 -7.77
N ARG A 111 -5.34 21.42 -7.12
CA ARG A 111 -3.97 21.53 -7.68
C ARG A 111 -3.21 20.25 -7.45
N VAL A 112 -2.20 20.03 -8.28
CA VAL A 112 -1.32 18.86 -8.23
C VAL A 112 0.12 19.32 -8.11
N ILE A 113 0.89 18.62 -7.25
CA ILE A 113 2.35 18.68 -7.26
C ILE A 113 2.86 17.25 -7.41
N PHE A 114 3.89 17.08 -8.24
CA PHE A 114 4.54 15.80 -8.45
C PHE A 114 5.77 15.63 -7.55
N GLY A 115 5.99 14.37 -7.12
CA GLY A 115 7.19 13.88 -6.45
C GLY A 115 7.74 12.64 -7.15
N ASN A 116 8.72 11.98 -6.52
CA ASN A 116 9.34 10.76 -7.07
C ASN A 116 8.87 9.49 -6.33
N SER A 117 8.35 9.64 -5.13
CA SER A 117 7.91 8.54 -4.26
C SER A 117 6.74 8.94 -3.39
N GLY A 118 6.01 7.96 -2.84
CA GLY A 118 4.97 8.22 -1.84
C GLY A 118 5.48 8.98 -0.60
N SER A 119 6.75 8.77 -0.26
CA SER A 119 7.40 9.53 0.82
C SER A 119 7.41 11.03 0.55
N ASP A 120 7.74 11.43 -0.69
CA ASP A 120 7.76 12.85 -1.07
C ASP A 120 6.35 13.45 -0.97
N SER A 121 5.33 12.72 -1.42
CA SER A 121 3.93 13.19 -1.36
C SER A 121 3.43 13.33 0.07
N ASN A 122 3.82 12.43 0.98
CA ASN A 122 3.44 12.51 2.38
C ASN A 122 4.24 13.59 3.14
N ASP A 123 5.50 13.85 2.76
CA ASP A 123 6.23 15.03 3.21
C ASP A 123 5.56 16.34 2.74
N ALA A 124 5.05 16.37 1.49
CA ALA A 124 4.29 17.50 0.98
C ALA A 124 3.01 17.71 1.78
N MET A 125 2.23 16.66 2.04
CA MET A 125 1.00 16.73 2.84
C MET A 125 1.26 17.41 4.18
N MET A 126 2.32 17.04 4.90
CA MET A 126 2.69 17.67 6.17
C MET A 126 3.01 19.15 5.99
N LYS A 127 3.78 19.52 4.96
CA LYS A 127 4.15 20.92 4.68
C LYS A 127 2.93 21.78 4.38
N PHE A 128 2.07 21.33 3.47
CA PHE A 128 0.88 22.08 3.04
C PHE A 128 -0.14 22.21 4.16
N SER A 129 -0.36 21.16 4.95
CA SER A 129 -1.29 21.21 6.08
C SER A 129 -0.82 22.24 7.13
N ARG A 130 0.47 22.26 7.46
CA ARG A 130 1.05 23.23 8.39
C ARG A 130 1.02 24.66 7.86
N ALA A 131 1.37 24.85 6.61
CA ALA A 131 1.39 26.19 5.99
C ALA A 131 0.00 26.78 5.89
N TYR A 132 -0.99 25.99 5.45
CA TYR A 132 -2.35 26.44 5.28
C TYR A 132 -3.02 26.81 6.60
N THR A 133 -2.88 25.98 7.63
CA THR A 133 -3.54 26.18 8.91
C THR A 133 -2.76 27.10 9.86
N GLY A 134 -1.47 27.29 9.65
CA GLY A 134 -0.56 27.95 10.60
C GLY A 134 -0.29 27.13 11.86
N ARG A 135 -0.77 25.88 11.93
CA ARG A 135 -0.66 24.96 13.06
C ARG A 135 0.48 23.96 12.86
N GLN A 136 0.88 23.23 13.90
CA GLN A 136 2.10 22.40 13.86
C GLN A 136 1.83 20.89 13.90
N THR A 137 0.77 20.44 14.55
CA THR A 137 0.56 19.02 14.85
C THR A 137 -0.10 18.29 13.70
N ILE A 138 0.48 17.15 13.30
CA ILE A 138 -0.16 16.19 12.41
C ILE A 138 -0.53 14.95 13.23
N VAL A 139 -1.78 14.52 13.14
CA VAL A 139 -2.25 13.27 13.75
C VAL A 139 -2.12 12.15 12.73
N SER A 140 -1.47 11.08 13.12
CA SER A 140 -1.34 9.83 12.37
C SER A 140 -1.85 8.65 13.20
N PHE A 141 -1.82 7.44 12.62
CA PHE A 141 -2.38 6.24 13.27
C PHE A 141 -1.32 5.17 13.51
N THR A 142 -1.47 4.40 14.61
CA THR A 142 -0.63 3.22 14.83
C THR A 142 -0.83 2.20 13.71
N GLY A 143 0.25 1.53 13.32
CA GLY A 143 0.22 0.58 12.21
C GLY A 143 0.33 1.21 10.82
N ALA A 144 0.31 2.54 10.69
CA ALA A 144 0.43 3.24 9.41
C ALA A 144 1.85 3.17 8.82
N TYR A 145 1.92 3.10 7.47
CA TYR A 145 3.16 3.26 6.70
C TYR A 145 3.00 4.37 5.66
N HIS A 146 3.67 5.49 5.88
CA HIS A 146 3.59 6.68 5.00
C HIS A 146 4.87 6.97 4.23
N GLY A 147 5.93 6.20 4.44
CA GLY A 147 7.20 6.35 3.72
C GLY A 147 8.44 6.28 4.59
N SER A 148 9.61 6.55 3.98
CA SER A 148 10.93 6.35 4.57
C SER A 148 11.82 7.59 4.56
N THR A 149 11.37 8.77 4.08
CA THR A 149 12.02 10.06 4.35
C THR A 149 11.74 10.48 5.79
N TYR A 150 12.55 11.36 6.37
CA TYR A 150 12.38 11.74 7.78
C TYR A 150 10.98 12.24 8.14
N GLY A 151 10.33 13.01 7.27
CA GLY A 151 8.95 13.46 7.47
C GLY A 151 7.97 12.32 7.40
N SER A 152 7.92 11.60 6.29
CA SER A 152 6.97 10.48 6.08
C SER A 152 7.24 9.29 7.01
N MET A 153 8.50 9.05 7.38
CA MET A 153 8.86 8.06 8.39
C MET A 153 8.34 8.47 9.77
N THR A 154 8.36 9.77 10.08
CA THR A 154 7.77 10.26 11.32
C THR A 154 6.26 10.04 11.35
N LEU A 155 5.56 10.11 10.23
CA LEU A 155 4.13 9.76 10.14
C LEU A 155 3.87 8.25 10.28
N SER A 156 4.89 7.41 10.08
CA SER A 156 4.76 5.94 10.08
C SER A 156 4.91 5.37 11.50
N ALA A 157 4.08 4.37 11.84
CA ALA A 157 4.10 3.69 13.14
C ALA A 157 3.91 2.16 13.01
N VAL A 158 4.39 1.57 11.90
CA VAL A 158 4.23 0.14 11.59
C VAL A 158 5.37 -0.73 12.13
N SER A 159 6.59 -0.17 12.28
CA SER A 159 7.76 -0.94 12.69
C SER A 159 8.73 -0.15 13.58
N LEU A 160 9.24 -0.79 14.63
CA LEU A 160 10.29 -0.23 15.48
C LEU A 160 11.59 0.04 14.73
N ASN A 161 11.87 -0.73 13.67
CA ASN A 161 13.07 -0.54 12.85
C ASN A 161 13.07 0.78 12.07
N MET A 162 11.89 1.39 11.86
CA MET A 162 11.75 2.72 11.28
C MET A 162 11.99 3.86 12.28
N ARG A 163 12.31 3.55 13.54
CA ARG A 163 12.49 4.55 14.59
C ARG A 163 13.81 4.39 15.35
N ARG A 164 14.32 3.17 15.46
CA ARG A 164 15.53 2.88 16.24
C ARG A 164 16.75 3.57 15.64
N LYS A 165 17.53 4.28 16.49
CA LYS A 165 18.79 4.95 16.16
C LYS A 165 18.65 6.11 15.15
N MET A 166 17.44 6.63 14.92
CA MET A 166 17.17 7.69 13.93
C MET A 166 16.56 8.96 14.55
N THR A 167 16.45 9.01 15.88
CA THR A 167 15.96 10.20 16.60
C THR A 167 17.04 11.30 16.65
N PRO A 168 16.65 12.61 16.68
CA PRO A 168 15.26 13.08 16.72
C PRO A 168 14.56 12.98 15.36
N LEU A 169 13.29 12.58 15.38
CA LEU A 169 12.41 12.62 14.22
C LEU A 169 11.83 14.04 14.06
N VAL A 170 11.06 14.30 13.01
CA VAL A 170 10.36 15.56 12.81
C VAL A 170 9.35 15.76 13.95
N THR A 171 9.37 16.92 14.58
CA THR A 171 8.47 17.25 15.71
C THR A 171 7.04 17.52 15.28
N GLY A 172 6.09 17.46 16.21
CA GLY A 172 4.68 17.77 15.98
C GLY A 172 3.95 16.68 15.17
N VAL A 173 4.24 15.41 15.47
CA VAL A 173 3.46 14.28 14.97
C VAL A 173 3.02 13.45 16.17
N GLU A 174 1.72 13.26 16.28
CA GLU A 174 1.09 12.51 17.35
C GLU A 174 0.33 11.30 16.79
N TYR A 175 0.20 10.24 17.59
CA TYR A 175 -0.39 8.99 17.14
C TYR A 175 -1.57 8.60 17.99
N VAL A 176 -2.62 8.12 17.29
CA VAL A 176 -3.79 7.51 17.92
C VAL A 176 -3.97 6.07 17.41
N PRO A 177 -4.59 5.17 18.17
CA PRO A 177 -4.87 3.82 17.69
C PRO A 177 -5.75 3.81 16.45
N PHE A 178 -5.36 3.03 15.42
CA PHE A 178 -6.22 2.75 14.28
C PHE A 178 -7.33 1.75 14.69
N PRO A 179 -8.59 1.95 14.28
CA PRO A 179 -9.70 1.06 14.66
C PRO A 179 -9.59 -0.30 13.96
N ASN A 180 -8.86 -1.22 14.59
CA ASN A 180 -8.68 -2.58 14.10
C ASN A 180 -9.93 -3.42 14.39
N THR A 181 -10.75 -3.68 13.38
CA THR A 181 -12.01 -4.43 13.53
C THR A 181 -11.81 -5.86 14.01
N TYR A 182 -10.64 -6.46 13.82
CA TYR A 182 -10.32 -7.78 14.36
C TYR A 182 -10.18 -7.77 15.89
N ASP A 183 -9.89 -6.61 16.51
CA ASP A 183 -9.82 -6.47 17.97
C ASP A 183 -11.20 -6.30 18.63
N ARG A 184 -12.29 -6.28 17.85
CA ARG A 184 -13.65 -6.26 18.40
C ARG A 184 -13.88 -7.49 19.27
N ARG A 185 -14.46 -7.28 20.43
CA ARG A 185 -14.81 -8.34 21.37
C ARG A 185 -16.07 -9.07 20.90
N ASP A 186 -16.23 -10.34 21.28
CA ASP A 186 -17.36 -11.15 20.81
C ASP A 186 -18.73 -10.59 21.25
N ASP A 187 -18.78 -9.93 22.40
CA ASP A 187 -19.97 -9.31 23.00
C ASP A 187 -20.10 -7.80 22.69
N GLU A 188 -19.17 -7.22 21.93
CA GLU A 188 -19.14 -5.80 21.60
C GLU A 188 -19.86 -5.51 20.29
N SER A 189 -20.86 -4.64 20.28
CA SER A 189 -21.47 -4.13 19.04
C SER A 189 -20.47 -3.28 18.23
N GLU A 190 -20.77 -3.04 16.94
CA GLU A 190 -19.93 -2.14 16.14
C GLU A 190 -19.91 -0.71 16.72
N GLU A 191 -21.03 -0.23 17.23
CA GLU A 191 -21.12 1.09 17.84
C GLU A 191 -20.26 1.19 19.10
N GLU A 192 -20.29 0.20 19.98
CA GLU A 192 -19.46 0.15 21.19
C GLU A 192 -17.98 0.08 20.85
N PHE A 193 -17.63 -0.73 19.82
CA PHE A 193 -16.28 -0.81 19.30
C PHE A 193 -15.79 0.55 18.78
N VAL A 194 -16.58 1.22 17.94
CA VAL A 194 -16.24 2.54 17.39
C VAL A 194 -16.14 3.58 18.52
N ASN A 195 -17.05 3.57 19.49
CA ASN A 195 -17.00 4.48 20.62
C ASN A 195 -15.76 4.23 21.50
N ARG A 196 -15.32 2.99 21.67
CA ARG A 196 -14.09 2.65 22.40
C ARG A 196 -12.85 3.22 21.70
N TYR A 197 -12.74 3.08 20.36
CA TYR A 197 -11.62 3.65 19.60
C TYR A 197 -11.69 5.17 19.51
N TRP A 198 -12.89 5.73 19.40
CA TRP A 198 -13.09 7.17 19.45
C TRP A 198 -12.70 7.76 20.81
N LYS A 199 -12.96 7.03 21.88
CA LYS A 199 -12.52 7.42 23.23
C LYS A 199 -11.01 7.53 23.37
N TYR A 200 -10.23 6.66 22.73
CA TYR A 200 -8.76 6.83 22.69
C TYR A 200 -8.36 8.13 22.00
N PHE A 201 -9.05 8.51 20.94
CA PHE A 201 -8.81 9.79 20.27
C PHE A 201 -9.18 10.97 21.15
N GLU A 202 -10.36 10.96 21.77
CA GLU A 202 -10.80 11.99 22.73
C GLU A 202 -9.85 12.12 23.93
N ASP A 203 -9.37 11.02 24.48
CA ASP A 203 -8.42 11.04 25.60
C ASP A 203 -7.09 11.69 25.19
N ALA A 204 -6.62 11.46 23.96
CA ALA A 204 -5.46 12.15 23.40
C ALA A 204 -5.71 13.65 23.29
N LEU A 205 -6.87 14.07 22.76
CA LEU A 205 -7.26 15.49 22.63
C LEU A 205 -7.38 16.20 23.99
N ASN A 206 -7.80 15.48 25.02
CA ASN A 206 -7.98 16.03 26.38
C ASN A 206 -6.70 16.05 27.22
N THR A 207 -5.59 15.42 26.73
CA THR A 207 -4.39 15.22 27.54
C THR A 207 -3.12 15.77 26.90
N TYR A 208 -2.85 15.50 25.61
CA TYR A 208 -1.57 15.84 25.00
C TYR A 208 -1.64 16.32 23.55
N ILE A 209 -2.81 16.34 22.90
CA ILE A 209 -3.00 16.88 21.55
C ILE A 209 -3.97 18.07 21.60
N PRO A 210 -3.51 19.31 21.75
CA PRO A 210 -4.40 20.49 21.70
C PRO A 210 -5.08 20.58 20.32
N VAL A 211 -6.41 20.65 20.29
CA VAL A 211 -7.20 20.65 19.05
C VAL A 211 -6.85 21.82 18.14
N ASP A 212 -6.62 22.99 18.74
CA ASP A 212 -6.27 24.23 18.04
C ASP A 212 -4.84 24.24 17.47
N GLU A 213 -4.01 23.27 17.82
CA GLU A 213 -2.67 23.04 17.26
C GLU A 213 -2.65 22.00 16.13
N ILE A 214 -3.76 21.29 15.87
CA ILE A 214 -3.82 20.25 14.82
C ILE A 214 -3.91 20.89 13.44
N ALA A 215 -2.85 20.73 12.63
CA ALA A 215 -2.78 21.17 11.25
C ALA A 215 -3.52 20.20 10.30
N GLY A 216 -3.36 18.90 10.53
CA GLY A 216 -3.95 17.87 9.68
C GLY A 216 -4.01 16.51 10.34
N VAL A 217 -4.88 15.67 9.79
CA VAL A 217 -4.97 14.23 10.08
C VAL A 217 -4.66 13.49 8.80
N ILE A 218 -3.77 12.50 8.86
CA ILE A 218 -3.48 11.60 7.73
C ILE A 218 -3.92 10.18 8.07
N ILE A 219 -4.63 9.53 7.14
CA ILE A 219 -5.09 8.15 7.30
C ILE A 219 -4.97 7.37 5.98
N GLU A 220 -4.57 6.11 6.06
CA GLU A 220 -4.83 5.13 5.00
C GLU A 220 -6.29 4.65 5.18
N PRO A 221 -7.22 4.85 4.23
CA PRO A 221 -8.61 4.37 4.37
C PRO A 221 -8.70 2.87 4.62
N ILE A 222 -7.76 2.12 4.04
CA ILE A 222 -7.46 0.73 4.33
C ILE A 222 -5.95 0.67 4.60
N GLN A 223 -5.53 0.37 5.82
CA GLN A 223 -4.10 0.23 6.11
C GLN A 223 -3.48 -0.90 5.28
N GLY A 224 -2.35 -0.65 4.64
CA GLY A 224 -1.61 -1.68 3.89
C GLY A 224 -0.77 -2.54 4.81
N ASP A 225 0.42 -2.06 5.16
CA ASP A 225 1.39 -2.81 5.98
C ASP A 225 0.92 -3.02 7.43
N GLY A 226 -0.06 -2.26 7.89
CA GLY A 226 -0.79 -2.48 9.15
C GLY A 226 -1.69 -3.71 9.18
N GLY A 227 -1.84 -4.44 8.06
CA GLY A 227 -2.57 -5.71 7.99
C GLY A 227 -3.87 -5.66 7.19
N PHE A 228 -4.02 -4.78 6.24
CA PHE A 228 -5.21 -4.60 5.38
C PHE A 228 -6.47 -4.28 6.18
N LEU A 229 -6.31 -3.45 7.19
CA LEU A 229 -7.38 -3.05 8.09
C LEU A 229 -8.18 -1.90 7.47
N LYS A 230 -9.47 -2.09 7.28
CA LYS A 230 -10.41 -1.03 6.86
C LYS A 230 -11.06 -0.43 8.10
N ALA A 231 -11.04 0.89 8.21
CA ALA A 231 -11.75 1.56 9.30
C ALA A 231 -13.28 1.35 9.16
N PRO A 232 -14.04 1.25 10.26
CA PRO A 232 -15.50 1.29 10.21
C PRO A 232 -16.02 2.61 9.60
N GLN A 233 -17.13 2.55 8.87
CA GLN A 233 -17.75 3.73 8.26
C GLN A 233 -18.02 4.81 9.31
N SER A 234 -18.65 4.45 10.40
CA SER A 234 -19.03 5.37 11.48
C SER A 234 -17.82 6.02 12.17
N TYR A 235 -16.66 5.35 12.22
CA TYR A 235 -15.41 5.96 12.69
C TYR A 235 -14.90 7.01 11.71
N MET A 236 -14.90 6.69 10.41
CA MET A 236 -14.46 7.63 9.36
C MET A 236 -15.36 8.85 9.30
N ASP A 237 -16.68 8.67 9.45
CA ASP A 237 -17.65 9.77 9.48
C ASP A 237 -17.38 10.70 10.67
N LYS A 238 -17.17 10.15 11.87
CA LYS A 238 -16.80 10.92 13.07
C LYS A 238 -15.48 11.67 12.88
N LEU A 239 -14.47 11.00 12.33
CA LEU A 239 -13.15 11.61 12.10
C LEU A 239 -13.24 12.75 11.08
N TYR A 240 -13.96 12.54 9.97
CA TYR A 240 -14.16 13.55 8.95
C TYR A 240 -14.94 14.75 9.50
N GLN A 241 -16.05 14.52 10.22
CA GLN A 241 -16.83 15.57 10.87
C GLN A 241 -15.97 16.37 11.84
N PHE A 242 -15.20 15.72 12.70
CA PHE A 242 -14.27 16.36 13.64
C PHE A 242 -13.29 17.31 12.91
N THR A 243 -12.75 16.87 11.77
CA THR A 243 -11.82 17.72 10.99
C THR A 243 -12.50 18.93 10.40
N ARG A 244 -13.76 18.79 9.95
CA ARG A 244 -14.56 19.93 9.41
C ARG A 244 -14.88 20.95 10.50
N GLU A 245 -15.36 20.50 11.66
CA GLU A 245 -15.74 21.37 12.78
C GLU A 245 -14.56 22.17 13.34
N ASN A 246 -13.33 21.65 13.22
CA ASN A 246 -12.13 22.26 13.78
C ASN A 246 -11.19 22.89 12.73
N ASN A 247 -11.60 22.96 11.45
CA ASN A 247 -10.78 23.47 10.34
C ASN A 247 -9.41 22.78 10.28
N ILE A 248 -9.40 21.45 10.35
CA ILE A 248 -8.24 20.57 10.27
C ILE A 248 -8.20 19.98 8.87
N VAL A 249 -7.01 19.90 8.24
CA VAL A 249 -6.85 19.26 6.93
C VAL A 249 -7.04 17.76 7.06
N PHE A 250 -7.99 17.20 6.30
CA PHE A 250 -8.22 15.76 6.21
C PHE A 250 -7.48 15.21 4.99
N ALA A 251 -6.42 14.45 5.24
CA ALA A 251 -5.57 13.86 4.21
C ALA A 251 -5.70 12.35 4.17
N VAL A 252 -5.73 11.78 2.95
CA VAL A 252 -5.72 10.33 2.73
C VAL A 252 -4.49 9.89 1.97
N ASP A 253 -3.89 8.81 2.45
CA ASP A 253 -2.79 8.12 1.78
C ASP A 253 -3.36 7.00 0.90
N GLU A 254 -3.35 7.20 -0.41
CA GLU A 254 -3.79 6.26 -1.43
C GLU A 254 -2.62 5.58 -2.17
N VAL A 255 -1.40 5.73 -1.65
CA VAL A 255 -0.17 5.20 -2.27
C VAL A 255 -0.25 3.68 -2.48
N ASN A 256 -0.85 2.95 -1.55
CA ASN A 256 -0.97 1.49 -1.64
C ASN A 256 -2.34 1.05 -2.21
N GLN A 257 -3.43 1.72 -1.84
CA GLN A 257 -4.80 1.22 -2.00
C GLN A 257 -5.52 1.81 -3.20
N GLY A 258 -4.99 2.89 -3.79
CA GLY A 258 -5.59 3.57 -4.93
C GLY A 258 -5.44 2.85 -6.26
N LEU A 259 -5.92 3.48 -7.31
CA LEU A 259 -5.81 3.06 -8.71
C LEU A 259 -6.36 1.64 -8.93
N ALA A 260 -7.65 1.50 -8.66
CA ALA A 260 -8.47 0.30 -8.84
C ALA A 260 -8.16 -0.87 -7.87
N ARG A 261 -7.11 -0.79 -7.04
CA ARG A 261 -6.66 -1.88 -6.17
C ARG A 261 -7.76 -2.42 -5.26
N SER A 262 -8.52 -1.52 -4.61
CA SER A 262 -9.57 -1.88 -3.65
C SER A 262 -10.96 -2.13 -4.28
N GLY A 263 -11.05 -2.17 -5.62
CA GLY A 263 -12.35 -2.26 -6.33
C GLY A 263 -13.07 -0.92 -6.48
N LYS A 264 -12.40 0.17 -6.18
CA LYS A 264 -12.73 1.58 -6.45
C LYS A 264 -11.51 2.24 -7.08
N MET A 265 -11.66 3.37 -7.77
CA MET A 265 -10.50 4.11 -8.28
C MET A 265 -9.61 4.55 -7.12
N TRP A 266 -10.20 5.12 -6.07
CA TRP A 266 -9.55 5.49 -4.81
C TRP A 266 -10.23 4.81 -3.63
N SER A 267 -9.48 4.33 -2.65
CA SER A 267 -10.06 3.57 -1.53
C SER A 267 -10.97 4.42 -0.64
N ILE A 268 -10.73 5.74 -0.58
CA ILE A 268 -11.60 6.67 0.16
C ILE A 268 -13.05 6.69 -0.38
N GLU A 269 -13.27 6.34 -1.65
CA GLU A 269 -14.61 6.25 -2.23
C GLU A 269 -15.50 5.19 -1.55
N HIS A 270 -14.90 4.22 -0.84
CA HIS A 270 -15.67 3.27 -0.03
C HIS A 270 -16.41 3.93 1.13
N PHE A 271 -16.03 5.15 1.48
CA PHE A 271 -16.59 5.91 2.59
C PHE A 271 -17.47 7.08 2.15
N GLY A 272 -17.48 7.40 0.85
CA GLY A 272 -18.22 8.57 0.34
C GLY A 272 -17.70 9.91 0.88
N ILE A 273 -16.41 9.96 1.25
CA ILE A 273 -15.74 11.14 1.82
C ILE A 273 -14.88 11.81 0.75
N GLU A 274 -14.92 13.14 0.72
CA GLU A 274 -14.09 13.98 -0.14
C GLU A 274 -12.92 14.55 0.66
N PRO A 275 -11.68 14.02 0.49
CA PRO A 275 -10.53 14.47 1.26
C PRO A 275 -10.05 15.85 0.80
N ASP A 276 -9.44 16.62 1.71
CA ASP A 276 -8.77 17.87 1.37
C ASP A 276 -7.49 17.66 0.57
N ILE A 277 -6.78 16.56 0.89
CA ILE A 277 -5.54 16.12 0.25
C ILE A 277 -5.59 14.61 0.03
N LEU A 278 -5.15 14.18 -1.15
CA LEU A 278 -4.92 12.78 -1.52
C LEU A 278 -3.48 12.63 -2.00
N THR A 279 -2.75 11.64 -1.46
CA THR A 279 -1.41 11.30 -1.93
C THR A 279 -1.41 9.98 -2.68
N THR A 280 -0.65 9.88 -3.78
CA THR A 280 -0.57 8.68 -4.62
C THR A 280 0.84 8.48 -5.20
N ALA A 281 1.20 7.21 -5.45
CA ALA A 281 2.47 6.81 -6.06
C ALA A 281 2.38 5.37 -6.59
N LYS A 282 3.43 4.54 -6.42
CA LYS A 282 3.46 3.10 -6.74
C LYS A 282 2.87 2.79 -8.12
N SER A 283 1.61 2.30 -8.16
CA SER A 283 0.93 1.94 -9.40
C SER A 283 0.58 3.11 -10.30
N LEU A 284 0.74 4.36 -9.83
CA LEU A 284 0.50 5.56 -10.63
C LEU A 284 1.22 5.49 -11.98
N ALA A 285 2.49 5.11 -11.98
CA ALA A 285 3.31 5.02 -13.18
C ALA A 285 3.86 3.60 -13.42
N SER A 286 3.11 2.55 -13.01
CA SER A 286 3.48 1.14 -13.23
C SER A 286 4.92 0.82 -12.78
N GLY A 287 5.28 1.25 -11.57
CA GLY A 287 6.60 1.02 -10.97
C GLY A 287 7.68 2.01 -11.34
N MET A 288 7.43 2.98 -12.23
CA MET A 288 8.34 4.10 -12.46
C MET A 288 8.29 5.11 -11.31
N PRO A 289 9.42 5.77 -10.98
CA PRO A 289 9.48 6.76 -9.91
C PRO A 289 8.60 7.97 -10.20
N LEU A 290 7.40 7.98 -9.67
CA LEU A 290 6.45 9.09 -9.76
C LEU A 290 5.49 9.04 -8.59
N SER A 291 5.22 10.19 -8.01
CA SER A 291 4.14 10.38 -7.05
C SER A 291 3.43 11.70 -7.31
N ALA A 292 2.26 11.84 -6.73
CA ALA A 292 1.52 13.08 -6.76
C ALA A 292 0.80 13.33 -5.43
N ILE A 293 0.63 14.61 -5.12
CA ILE A 293 -0.29 15.11 -4.13
C ILE A 293 -1.33 15.94 -4.85
N VAL A 294 -2.60 15.59 -4.65
CA VAL A 294 -3.76 16.31 -5.18
C VAL A 294 -4.51 16.91 -4.00
N GLY A 295 -4.74 18.20 -4.00
CA GLY A 295 -5.42 18.84 -2.88
C GLY A 295 -6.23 20.06 -3.30
N LYS A 296 -7.05 20.54 -2.36
CA LYS A 296 -7.80 21.78 -2.53
C LYS A 296 -6.87 22.93 -2.90
N LYS A 297 -7.29 23.73 -3.87
CA LYS A 297 -6.48 24.84 -4.41
C LYS A 297 -5.94 25.74 -3.30
N GLU A 298 -6.77 26.17 -2.37
CA GLU A 298 -6.35 27.06 -1.27
C GLU A 298 -5.31 26.45 -0.35
N ILE A 299 -5.31 25.13 -0.16
CA ILE A 299 -4.29 24.40 0.60
C ILE A 299 -3.00 24.33 -0.22
N MET A 300 -3.12 23.94 -1.48
CA MET A 300 -1.95 23.73 -2.35
C MET A 300 -1.26 25.04 -2.75
N ASP A 301 -1.96 26.16 -2.75
CA ASP A 301 -1.43 27.50 -3.02
C ASP A 301 -0.89 28.18 -1.74
N SER A 302 -0.89 27.53 -0.58
CA SER A 302 -0.40 28.09 0.69
C SER A 302 1.12 28.18 0.80
N LEU A 303 1.85 27.55 -0.10
CA LEU A 303 3.32 27.59 -0.18
C LEU A 303 3.78 28.04 -1.56
N GLU A 304 4.81 28.85 -1.58
CA GLU A 304 5.47 29.32 -2.80
C GLU A 304 6.71 28.47 -3.13
N ALA A 305 7.09 28.44 -4.43
CA ALA A 305 8.35 27.82 -4.84
C ALA A 305 9.56 28.50 -4.15
N PRO A 306 10.60 27.75 -3.77
CA PRO A 306 10.85 26.33 -4.05
C PRO A 306 10.48 25.37 -2.89
N ALA A 307 9.41 25.60 -2.16
CA ALA A 307 9.09 24.85 -0.93
C ALA A 307 9.01 23.32 -1.11
N HIS A 308 8.61 22.85 -2.32
CA HIS A 308 8.53 21.42 -2.64
C HIS A 308 8.86 21.18 -4.10
N VAL A 309 10.13 21.33 -4.48
CA VAL A 309 10.64 21.15 -5.85
C VAL A 309 11.73 20.09 -5.85
N PHE A 310 11.59 19.11 -6.74
CA PHE A 310 12.60 18.09 -7.00
C PHE A 310 12.97 18.09 -8.48
N THR A 311 14.26 17.95 -8.79
CA THR A 311 14.77 18.02 -10.16
C THR A 311 14.06 17.04 -11.10
N THR A 312 13.77 15.82 -10.63
CA THR A 312 13.24 14.74 -11.45
C THR A 312 11.72 14.49 -11.28
N ALA A 313 11.07 15.23 -10.38
CA ALA A 313 9.63 15.09 -10.16
C ALA A 313 8.84 15.47 -11.42
N GLY A 314 7.77 14.74 -11.71
CA GLY A 314 7.00 14.94 -12.92
C GLY A 314 7.77 14.61 -14.19
N ASN A 315 8.70 13.63 -14.14
CA ASN A 315 9.44 13.19 -15.35
C ASN A 315 8.46 12.83 -16.48
N PRO A 316 8.61 13.39 -17.70
CA PRO A 316 7.66 13.17 -18.81
C PRO A 316 7.46 11.71 -19.20
N VAL A 317 8.52 10.87 -19.10
CA VAL A 317 8.41 9.43 -19.39
C VAL A 317 7.57 8.72 -18.32
N CYS A 318 7.75 9.09 -17.05
CA CYS A 318 6.94 8.56 -15.96
C CYS A 318 5.48 9.05 -16.07
N CYS A 319 5.26 10.30 -16.48
CA CYS A 319 3.91 10.83 -16.73
C CYS A 319 3.23 10.11 -17.90
N ALA A 320 3.96 9.80 -18.98
CA ALA A 320 3.44 9.01 -20.10
C ALA A 320 3.06 7.58 -19.66
N ALA A 321 3.88 6.96 -18.80
CA ALA A 321 3.56 5.66 -18.21
C ALA A 321 2.29 5.74 -17.35
N ALA A 322 2.15 6.80 -16.54
CA ALA A 322 0.98 7.01 -15.70
C ALA A 322 -0.32 7.21 -16.49
N LEU A 323 -0.29 8.03 -17.52
CA LEU A 323 -1.44 8.22 -18.43
C LEU A 323 -1.85 6.89 -19.08
N ALA A 324 -0.89 6.13 -19.60
CA ALA A 324 -1.16 4.81 -20.16
C ALA A 324 -1.70 3.83 -19.12
N SER A 325 -1.29 3.94 -17.84
CA SER A 325 -1.84 3.12 -16.75
C SER A 325 -3.31 3.46 -16.47
N PHE A 326 -3.69 4.74 -16.47
CA PHE A 326 -5.09 5.15 -16.40
C PHE A 326 -5.91 4.59 -17.57
N ASP A 327 -5.39 4.71 -18.80
CA ASP A 327 -6.05 4.16 -19.98
C ASP A 327 -6.29 2.65 -19.86
N VAL A 328 -5.29 1.88 -19.40
CA VAL A 328 -5.45 0.44 -19.20
C VAL A 328 -6.50 0.14 -18.12
N ILE A 329 -6.49 0.89 -17.00
CA ILE A 329 -7.49 0.71 -15.94
C ILE A 329 -8.92 0.91 -16.49
N GLU A 330 -9.12 1.91 -17.34
CA GLU A 330 -10.42 2.24 -17.91
C GLU A 330 -10.83 1.23 -19.00
N GLU A 331 -9.97 0.98 -19.99
CA GLU A 331 -10.25 0.12 -21.14
C GLU A 331 -10.47 -1.35 -20.76
N GLU A 332 -9.67 -1.86 -19.84
CA GLU A 332 -9.77 -3.25 -19.33
C GLU A 332 -10.74 -3.35 -18.15
N LYS A 333 -11.39 -2.24 -17.75
CA LYS A 333 -12.38 -2.18 -16.65
C LYS A 333 -11.84 -2.76 -15.34
N LEU A 334 -10.59 -2.41 -15.01
CA LEU A 334 -9.88 -3.04 -13.90
C LEU A 334 -10.49 -2.72 -12.52
N VAL A 335 -11.22 -1.60 -12.37
CA VAL A 335 -11.98 -1.31 -11.15
C VAL A 335 -13.06 -2.37 -10.91
N GLU A 336 -13.86 -2.67 -11.95
CA GLU A 336 -14.92 -3.66 -11.86
C GLU A 336 -14.36 -5.08 -11.73
N LYS A 337 -13.29 -5.38 -12.48
CA LYS A 337 -12.58 -6.67 -12.40
C LYS A 337 -12.04 -6.89 -10.98
N SER A 338 -11.34 -5.91 -10.42
CA SER A 338 -10.80 -5.99 -9.05
C SER A 338 -11.91 -6.26 -8.03
N ARG A 339 -13.06 -5.58 -8.15
CA ARG A 339 -14.20 -5.79 -7.26
C ARG A 339 -14.73 -7.23 -7.37
N LYS A 340 -15.04 -7.69 -8.59
CA LYS A 340 -15.63 -9.04 -8.83
C LYS A 340 -14.68 -10.16 -8.43
N ASP A 341 -13.42 -10.05 -8.83
CA ASP A 341 -12.42 -11.06 -8.48
C ASP A 341 -12.11 -11.03 -6.98
N GLY A 342 -12.16 -9.86 -6.36
CA GLY A 342 -12.02 -9.72 -4.91
C GLY A 342 -13.15 -10.39 -4.12
N GLU A 343 -14.40 -10.27 -4.56
CA GLU A 343 -15.54 -10.99 -4.00
C GLU A 343 -15.34 -12.51 -4.07
N TYR A 344 -14.91 -13.01 -5.22
CA TYR A 344 -14.59 -14.42 -5.41
C TYR A 344 -13.44 -14.91 -4.51
N VAL A 345 -12.35 -14.14 -4.44
CA VAL A 345 -11.20 -14.45 -3.59
C VAL A 345 -11.59 -14.50 -2.12
N ARG A 346 -12.41 -13.54 -1.68
CA ARG A 346 -12.93 -13.50 -0.31
C ARG A 346 -13.71 -14.77 0.02
N GLU A 347 -14.65 -15.17 -0.82
CA GLU A 347 -15.43 -16.41 -0.64
C GLU A 347 -14.54 -17.66 -0.56
N ARG A 348 -13.47 -17.72 -1.35
CA ARG A 348 -12.51 -18.82 -1.31
C ARG A 348 -11.76 -18.85 0.03
N PHE A 349 -11.27 -17.70 0.52
CA PHE A 349 -10.58 -17.62 1.80
C PHE A 349 -11.52 -17.83 3.01
N GLU A 350 -12.77 -17.36 2.96
CA GLU A 350 -13.77 -17.63 3.99
C GLU A 350 -14.06 -19.14 4.12
N LYS A 351 -14.18 -19.86 3.01
CA LYS A 351 -14.27 -21.34 3.02
C LYS A 351 -13.03 -22.02 3.59
N MET A 352 -11.83 -21.50 3.29
CA MET A 352 -10.60 -21.99 3.90
C MET A 352 -10.59 -21.71 5.40
N GLN A 353 -11.08 -20.54 5.84
CA GLN A 353 -11.20 -20.18 7.25
C GLN A 353 -12.14 -21.14 8.01
N GLU A 354 -13.24 -21.56 7.41
CA GLU A 354 -14.12 -22.57 8.02
C GLU A 354 -13.38 -23.90 8.27
N LYS A 355 -12.48 -24.28 7.36
CA LYS A 355 -11.78 -25.56 7.37
C LYS A 355 -10.49 -25.55 8.20
N TYR A 356 -9.75 -24.42 8.20
CA TYR A 356 -8.43 -24.32 8.82
C TYR A 356 -8.43 -23.36 10.02
N PRO A 357 -8.32 -23.88 11.25
CA PRO A 357 -8.38 -23.07 12.49
C PRO A 357 -7.28 -21.99 12.59
N VAL A 358 -6.15 -22.18 11.92
CA VAL A 358 -5.03 -21.22 11.89
C VAL A 358 -5.40 -19.88 11.22
N ILE A 359 -6.45 -19.84 10.38
CA ILE A 359 -6.92 -18.60 9.76
C ILE A 359 -7.81 -17.87 10.77
N GLY A 360 -7.29 -16.79 11.35
CA GLY A 360 -8.01 -15.96 12.33
C GLY A 360 -8.99 -15.00 11.67
N ASP A 361 -8.53 -14.27 10.63
CA ASP A 361 -9.35 -13.26 9.96
C ASP A 361 -9.04 -13.17 8.47
N VAL A 362 -10.07 -12.84 7.67
CA VAL A 362 -10.01 -12.68 6.20
C VAL A 362 -10.50 -11.29 5.84
N ARG A 363 -9.62 -10.47 5.29
CA ARG A 363 -9.89 -9.09 4.88
C ARG A 363 -9.56 -8.90 3.42
N ILE A 364 -10.56 -8.89 2.55
CA ILE A 364 -10.40 -8.73 1.09
C ILE A 364 -11.32 -7.61 0.58
N TYR A 365 -10.72 -6.60 -0.02
CA TYR A 365 -11.38 -5.43 -0.59
C TYR A 365 -10.89 -5.21 -2.02
N GLY A 366 -11.63 -5.69 -3.02
CA GLY A 366 -11.08 -5.85 -4.36
C GLY A 366 -9.96 -6.89 -4.38
N LEU A 367 -8.99 -6.78 -5.27
CA LEU A 367 -7.79 -7.61 -5.27
C LEU A 367 -6.73 -7.07 -4.30
N ASN A 368 -7.16 -6.78 -3.08
CA ASN A 368 -6.37 -6.16 -2.02
C ASN A 368 -6.76 -6.76 -0.69
N GLY A 369 -5.85 -7.49 -0.05
CA GLY A 369 -6.24 -8.10 1.20
C GLY A 369 -5.14 -8.74 2.03
N GLY A 370 -5.56 -9.12 3.23
CA GLY A 370 -4.78 -9.84 4.20
C GLY A 370 -5.53 -11.03 4.77
N VAL A 371 -4.82 -12.14 4.95
CA VAL A 371 -5.30 -13.31 5.69
C VAL A 371 -4.45 -13.46 6.93
N GLU A 372 -5.04 -13.23 8.10
CA GLU A 372 -4.33 -13.22 9.37
C GLU A 372 -4.26 -14.61 9.99
N LEU A 373 -3.06 -15.08 10.30
CA LEU A 373 -2.82 -16.38 10.91
C LEU A 373 -2.63 -16.24 12.41
N VAL A 374 -3.31 -17.09 13.18
CA VAL A 374 -3.30 -17.09 14.65
C VAL A 374 -3.11 -18.49 15.19
N LYS A 375 -2.50 -18.60 16.36
CA LYS A 375 -2.38 -19.87 17.09
C LYS A 375 -3.73 -20.33 17.65
N ASP A 376 -4.54 -19.37 18.08
CA ASP A 376 -5.85 -19.61 18.63
C ASP A 376 -6.78 -18.41 18.32
N ARG A 377 -7.98 -18.67 17.83
CA ARG A 377 -8.94 -17.62 17.42
C ARG A 377 -9.50 -16.83 18.58
N LYS A 378 -9.52 -17.39 19.79
CA LYS A 378 -10.04 -16.70 20.98
C LYS A 378 -9.02 -15.71 21.53
N THR A 379 -7.77 -16.14 21.62
CA THR A 379 -6.69 -15.27 22.11
C THR A 379 -6.18 -14.33 21.03
N LYS A 380 -6.41 -14.65 19.75
CA LYS A 380 -5.89 -13.94 18.55
C LYS A 380 -4.37 -13.81 18.56
N GLU A 381 -3.66 -14.73 19.25
CA GLU A 381 -2.21 -14.73 19.30
C GLU A 381 -1.64 -14.99 17.87
N ALA A 382 -0.76 -14.09 17.41
CA ALA A 382 -0.16 -14.15 16.08
C ALA A 382 0.63 -15.45 15.87
N ASP A 383 0.46 -16.10 14.71
CA ASP A 383 1.22 -17.27 14.30
C ASP A 383 2.15 -16.96 13.12
N SER A 384 3.25 -16.27 13.43
CA SER A 384 4.27 -15.91 12.44
C SER A 384 5.07 -17.12 11.92
N GLU A 385 5.14 -18.20 12.70
CA GLU A 385 5.82 -19.43 12.27
C GLU A 385 5.03 -20.12 11.16
N SER A 386 3.73 -20.33 11.37
CA SER A 386 2.84 -20.90 10.35
C SER A 386 2.78 -20.03 9.09
N ALA A 387 2.76 -18.72 9.23
CA ALA A 387 2.81 -17.80 8.10
C ALA A 387 4.12 -17.94 7.29
N SER A 388 5.27 -18.02 7.97
CA SER A 388 6.58 -18.21 7.32
C SER A 388 6.67 -19.56 6.61
N LYS A 389 6.17 -20.63 7.24
CA LYS A 389 6.08 -21.97 6.62
C LYS A 389 5.23 -21.93 5.37
N LEU A 390 4.05 -21.31 5.44
CA LEU A 390 3.12 -21.25 4.32
C LEU A 390 3.71 -20.49 3.13
N ILE A 391 4.27 -19.28 3.31
CA ILE A 391 4.87 -18.54 2.18
C ILE A 391 6.07 -19.26 1.58
N THR A 392 6.81 -20.04 2.37
CA THR A 392 7.89 -20.90 1.88
C THR A 392 7.33 -22.03 0.99
N TYR A 393 6.25 -22.68 1.42
CA TYR A 393 5.54 -23.68 0.64
C TYR A 393 5.04 -23.09 -0.69
N LEU A 394 4.37 -21.92 -0.64
CA LEU A 394 3.84 -21.25 -1.82
C LEU A 394 4.94 -20.94 -2.85
N LYS A 395 6.06 -20.36 -2.40
CA LYS A 395 7.23 -20.08 -3.24
C LYS A 395 7.72 -21.37 -3.94
N ASN A 396 7.85 -22.47 -3.21
CA ASN A 396 8.30 -23.75 -3.77
C ASN A 396 7.31 -24.31 -4.81
N ASN A 397 6.02 -23.95 -4.71
CA ASN A 397 4.96 -24.35 -5.62
C ASN A 397 4.63 -23.32 -6.70
N GLY A 398 5.42 -22.24 -6.86
CA GLY A 398 5.29 -21.29 -7.96
C GLY A 398 4.29 -20.16 -7.69
N VAL A 399 4.06 -19.82 -6.43
CA VAL A 399 3.28 -18.66 -6.03
C VAL A 399 4.15 -17.78 -5.12
N LEU A 400 4.30 -16.48 -5.47
CA LEU A 400 5.01 -15.53 -4.62
C LEU A 400 4.02 -14.70 -3.82
N MET A 401 4.10 -14.86 -2.53
CA MET A 401 3.36 -14.11 -1.52
C MET A 401 4.29 -13.80 -0.34
N ILE A 402 4.05 -12.73 0.37
CA ILE A 402 4.80 -12.33 1.56
C ILE A 402 3.86 -12.10 2.74
N THR A 403 4.42 -11.84 3.91
CA THR A 403 3.67 -11.45 5.11
C THR A 403 3.89 -9.98 5.45
N VAL A 404 2.90 -9.36 6.08
CA VAL A 404 3.02 -8.10 6.83
C VAL A 404 2.72 -8.41 8.30
N LYS A 405 3.24 -7.61 9.23
CA LYS A 405 3.13 -7.86 10.69
C LYS A 405 3.63 -9.26 11.13
N GLY A 406 4.33 -9.96 10.25
CA GLY A 406 4.83 -11.31 10.50
C GLY A 406 3.80 -12.44 10.35
N ASN A 407 2.50 -12.19 10.54
CA ASN A 407 1.46 -13.23 10.53
C ASN A 407 0.29 -12.98 9.56
N VAL A 408 0.29 -11.87 8.82
CA VAL A 408 -0.75 -11.55 7.83
C VAL A 408 -0.22 -11.82 6.43
N LEU A 409 -0.80 -12.78 5.73
CA LEU A 409 -0.49 -13.06 4.33
C LEU A 409 -0.98 -11.89 3.47
N ARG A 410 -0.09 -11.30 2.67
CA ARG A 410 -0.40 -10.17 1.78
C ARG A 410 -0.87 -10.65 0.44
N PHE A 411 -2.12 -10.39 0.09
CA PHE A 411 -2.75 -10.76 -1.18
C PHE A 411 -3.00 -9.51 -2.03
N GLN A 412 -2.12 -9.24 -2.99
CA GLN A 412 -2.20 -8.08 -3.89
C GLN A 412 -1.68 -8.41 -5.30
N PRO A 413 -2.30 -9.35 -6.06
CA PRO A 413 -1.85 -9.68 -7.41
C PRO A 413 -1.98 -8.48 -8.36
N PRO A 414 -1.28 -8.44 -9.51
CA PRO A 414 -1.65 -7.55 -10.60
C PRO A 414 -3.14 -7.69 -10.96
N LEU A 415 -3.83 -6.57 -11.23
CA LEU A 415 -5.27 -6.59 -11.50
C LEU A 415 -5.62 -7.31 -12.80
N VAL A 416 -4.64 -7.43 -13.70
CA VAL A 416 -4.76 -8.17 -14.97
C VAL A 416 -4.61 -9.67 -14.81
N ILE A 417 -4.39 -10.18 -13.60
CA ILE A 417 -4.32 -11.62 -13.33
C ILE A 417 -5.54 -12.33 -13.94
N THR A 418 -5.31 -13.45 -14.63
CA THR A 418 -6.38 -14.22 -15.24
C THR A 418 -7.12 -15.05 -14.19
N ARG A 419 -8.34 -15.49 -14.52
CA ARG A 419 -9.10 -16.38 -13.63
C ARG A 419 -8.36 -17.70 -13.41
N GLU A 420 -7.73 -18.24 -14.45
CA GLU A 420 -6.97 -19.49 -14.38
C GLU A 420 -5.74 -19.36 -13.44
N GLU A 421 -4.98 -18.25 -13.55
CA GLU A 421 -3.86 -17.97 -12.65
C GLU A 421 -4.33 -17.77 -11.21
N LEU A 422 -5.47 -17.10 -11.03
CA LEU A 422 -6.08 -16.86 -9.73
C LEU A 422 -6.54 -18.16 -9.08
N ASP A 423 -7.27 -19.00 -9.81
CA ASP A 423 -7.74 -20.31 -9.33
C ASP A 423 -6.56 -21.20 -8.97
N LYS A 424 -5.57 -21.31 -9.84
CA LYS A 424 -4.34 -22.08 -9.58
C LYS A 424 -3.63 -21.60 -8.32
N SER A 425 -3.52 -20.29 -8.12
CA SER A 425 -2.85 -19.76 -6.92
C SER A 425 -3.63 -20.05 -5.65
N LEU A 426 -4.97 -19.93 -5.68
CA LEU A 426 -5.84 -20.23 -4.55
C LEU A 426 -5.85 -21.73 -4.20
N ASP A 427 -5.80 -22.61 -5.20
CA ASP A 427 -5.71 -24.06 -4.99
C ASP A 427 -4.37 -24.43 -4.31
N ILE A 428 -3.26 -23.84 -4.76
CA ILE A 428 -1.94 -24.03 -4.12
C ILE A 428 -1.92 -23.47 -2.68
N ILE A 429 -2.61 -22.37 -2.43
CA ILE A 429 -2.75 -21.80 -1.07
C ILE A 429 -3.53 -22.77 -0.18
N GLU A 430 -4.64 -23.31 -0.66
CA GLU A 430 -5.45 -24.27 0.11
C GLU A 430 -4.68 -25.57 0.38
N GLU A 431 -3.95 -26.10 -0.62
CA GLU A 431 -3.04 -27.24 -0.42
C GLU A 431 -1.98 -26.90 0.65
N GLY A 432 -1.40 -25.69 0.61
CA GLY A 432 -0.44 -25.22 1.60
C GLY A 432 -1.01 -25.23 3.03
N PHE A 433 -2.24 -24.80 3.24
CA PHE A 433 -2.92 -24.90 4.54
C PHE A 433 -3.11 -26.36 4.98
N SER A 434 -3.49 -27.24 4.04
CA SER A 434 -3.60 -28.68 4.34
C SER A 434 -2.26 -29.30 4.76
N GLU A 435 -1.18 -28.99 4.06
CA GLU A 435 0.16 -29.49 4.40
C GLU A 435 0.71 -28.87 5.70
N LEU A 436 0.34 -27.62 6.01
CA LEU A 436 0.65 -26.96 7.26
C LEU A 436 -0.01 -27.69 8.44
N GLU A 437 -1.31 -28.01 8.33
CA GLU A 437 -2.07 -28.73 9.38
C GLU A 437 -1.52 -30.13 9.62
N LYS A 438 -1.05 -30.82 8.57
CA LYS A 438 -0.39 -32.13 8.69
C LYS A 438 1.04 -32.06 9.30
N GLY A 439 1.59 -30.86 9.46
CA GLY A 439 2.96 -30.65 9.94
C GLY A 439 4.04 -31.02 8.91
N ASN A 440 3.71 -31.05 7.63
CA ASN A 440 4.61 -31.48 6.55
C ASN A 440 5.55 -30.37 6.07
N ILE A 441 5.26 -29.09 6.38
CA ILE A 441 6.07 -27.95 5.93
C ILE A 441 7.21 -27.70 6.91
N LYS A 442 8.44 -27.77 6.43
CA LYS A 442 9.65 -27.40 7.17
C LYS A 442 10.17 -26.04 6.67
N LEU A 443 10.67 -25.22 7.58
CA LEU A 443 11.42 -24.00 7.22
C LEU A 443 12.83 -24.40 6.77
N ASP A 444 13.31 -23.80 5.69
CA ASP A 444 14.72 -23.88 5.27
C ASP A 444 15.52 -22.91 6.17
N ASP A 445 16.25 -23.44 7.15
CA ASP A 445 17.11 -22.71 8.10
C ASP A 445 16.45 -21.57 8.93
N ASP A 446 17.00 -21.28 10.11
CA ASP A 446 16.58 -20.29 11.13
C ASP A 446 16.53 -18.81 10.66
N LYS A 447 16.31 -18.54 9.39
CA LYS A 447 16.21 -17.18 8.86
C LYS A 447 14.84 -16.57 9.20
N LYS A 448 14.83 -15.45 9.89
CA LYS A 448 13.65 -14.59 9.98
C LYS A 448 13.26 -14.14 8.56
N ILE A 449 12.07 -14.51 8.15
CA ILE A 449 11.46 -14.13 6.86
C ILE A 449 10.63 -12.87 7.10
N GLY A 450 11.01 -11.79 6.40
CA GLY A 450 10.26 -10.52 6.47
C GLY A 450 10.59 -9.62 7.65
N TRP A 451 9.69 -8.71 7.98
CA TRP A 451 9.84 -7.65 9.00
C TRP A 451 8.62 -7.53 9.91
#